data_872fb18204b768efcffd25cdbef046ff
#
_entry.id   872fb18204b768efcffd25cdbef046ff
#
_cell.length_a   1.000
_cell.length_b   1.000
_cell.length_c   1.000
_cell.angle_alpha   90.00
_cell.angle_beta   90.00
_cell.angle_gamma   90.00
#
_symmetry.space_group_name_H-M   'P 1'
#
loop_
_entity.id
_entity.type
_entity.pdbx_description
1 polymer ?
#
loop_
_entity_poly.entity_id
_entity_poly.type
_entity_poly.pdbx_seq_one_letter_code
_entity_poly.pdbx_strand_id
1 'polypeptide(L)'
;MKNLNIVKDFGALVLFALLLSCNNQTQPEEIVNNPPIFPKGQKGPDKFFTGNAYNYRLVPIDSTYTTLVGNVYFEPGARSNWHTHPAGQILIITDGVGYHQIEGGSIQIMKKGDVITCPPNVRHWHGASPDRELQQLYIVPNSEKGIVNWMEPVTDEQYKNFQS
;
A
#
# COMPACT_ATOMS: atom_id res chain seq x y z
N MET A 1 33.08 13.67 -89.79
CA MET A 1 31.66 13.78 -89.46
C MET A 1 31.30 12.61 -88.60
N LYS A 2 31.35 12.73 -87.32
CA LYS A 2 30.94 11.65 -86.34
C LYS A 2 30.06 12.29 -85.22
N ASN A 3 28.80 11.91 -85.19
CA ASN A 3 27.86 12.36 -84.22
C ASN A 3 28.17 11.69 -82.84
N LEU A 4 28.30 12.50 -81.81
CA LEU A 4 28.49 12.03 -80.44
C LEU A 4 27.15 12.18 -79.68
N ASN A 5 26.52 11.05 -79.42
CA ASN A 5 25.29 10.99 -78.59
C ASN A 5 25.70 11.05 -77.14
N ILE A 6 25.25 12.07 -76.42
CA ILE A 6 25.39 12.21 -75.02
C ILE A 6 24.13 11.58 -74.38
N VAL A 7 24.29 10.42 -73.71
CA VAL A 7 23.28 9.82 -72.89
C VAL A 7 23.35 10.50 -71.51
N LYS A 8 22.24 11.10 -71.10
CA LYS A 8 22.07 11.65 -69.72
C LYS A 8 21.52 10.60 -68.86
N ASP A 9 22.35 10.07 -67.97
CA ASP A 9 21.91 9.21 -66.89
C ASP A 9 21.20 10.01 -65.77
N PHE A 10 19.92 9.83 -65.64
CA PHE A 10 19.12 10.30 -64.52
C PHE A 10 19.27 9.30 -63.36
N GLY A 11 20.19 9.58 -62.43
CA GLY A 11 20.29 8.85 -61.17
C GLY A 11 19.11 9.18 -60.25
N ALA A 12 18.20 8.26 -60.11
CA ALA A 12 17.12 8.34 -59.12
C ALA A 12 17.68 8.09 -57.73
N LEU A 13 17.78 9.14 -56.94
CA LEU A 13 18.16 9.06 -55.51
C LEU A 13 16.93 8.55 -54.72
N VAL A 14 16.90 7.26 -54.37
CA VAL A 14 15.88 6.70 -53.51
C VAL A 14 16.24 7.02 -52.07
N LEU A 15 15.54 8.00 -51.49
CA LEU A 15 15.66 8.39 -50.11
C LEU A 15 14.92 7.35 -49.23
N PHE A 16 15.66 6.43 -48.60
CA PHE A 16 15.10 5.44 -47.66
C PHE A 16 14.88 6.11 -46.32
N ALA A 17 13.66 6.58 -46.08
CA ALA A 17 13.25 7.10 -44.77
C ALA A 17 13.11 5.92 -43.80
N LEU A 18 14.08 5.72 -42.91
CA LEU A 18 14.01 4.83 -41.78
C LEU A 18 13.04 5.42 -40.74
N LEU A 19 11.79 4.97 -40.74
CA LEU A 19 10.87 5.22 -39.67
C LEU A 19 11.30 4.40 -38.45
N LEU A 20 12.03 5.01 -37.52
CA LEU A 20 12.27 4.51 -36.19
C LEU A 20 10.93 4.56 -35.42
N SER A 21 10.15 3.49 -35.50
CA SER A 21 8.99 3.26 -34.64
C SER A 21 9.52 2.95 -33.25
N CYS A 22 9.50 3.94 -32.34
CA CYS A 22 9.67 3.70 -30.92
C CYS A 22 8.49 2.87 -30.42
N ASN A 23 8.65 1.55 -30.43
CA ASN A 23 7.72 0.64 -29.81
C ASN A 23 7.91 0.75 -28.31
N ASN A 24 7.13 1.61 -27.66
CA ASN A 24 7.08 1.72 -26.20
C ASN A 24 6.34 0.47 -25.68
N GLN A 25 7.01 -0.67 -25.69
CA GLN A 25 6.54 -1.84 -24.95
C GLN A 25 6.74 -1.53 -23.47
N THR A 26 5.67 -1.13 -22.81
CA THR A 26 5.58 -1.25 -21.35
C THR A 26 5.82 -2.71 -21.01
N GLN A 27 7.02 -3.01 -20.53
CA GLN A 27 7.34 -4.32 -19.96
C GLN A 27 6.32 -4.56 -18.84
N PRO A 28 5.70 -5.75 -18.77
CA PRO A 28 4.90 -6.11 -17.60
C PRO A 28 5.81 -5.94 -16.38
N GLU A 29 5.36 -5.19 -15.38
CA GLU A 29 6.05 -5.15 -14.09
C GLU A 29 6.17 -6.60 -13.62
N GLU A 30 7.39 -7.08 -13.59
CA GLU A 30 7.71 -8.39 -13.01
C GLU A 30 7.26 -8.31 -11.56
N ILE A 31 6.27 -9.11 -11.17
CA ILE A 31 5.83 -9.22 -9.78
C ILE A 31 7.00 -9.86 -9.04
N VAL A 32 7.93 -9.04 -8.58
CA VAL A 32 9.03 -9.48 -7.73
C VAL A 32 8.37 -9.91 -6.42
N ASN A 33 8.22 -11.21 -6.27
CA ASN A 33 7.67 -11.83 -5.08
C ASN A 33 8.73 -11.73 -3.96
N ASN A 34 8.96 -10.53 -3.47
CA ASN A 34 9.84 -10.33 -2.32
C ASN A 34 9.16 -10.93 -1.09
N PRO A 35 9.85 -11.77 -0.33
CA PRO A 35 9.31 -12.26 0.92
C PRO A 35 9.00 -11.09 1.85
N PRO A 36 7.98 -11.21 2.72
CA PRO A 36 7.64 -10.16 3.67
C PRO A 36 8.84 -9.82 4.55
N ILE A 37 9.06 -8.52 4.81
CA ILE A 37 10.17 -8.02 5.62
C ILE A 37 10.15 -8.63 7.03
N PHE A 38 8.94 -8.85 7.57
CA PHE A 38 8.73 -9.40 8.90
C PHE A 38 7.87 -10.67 8.83
N PRO A 39 8.00 -11.58 9.82
CA PRO A 39 7.12 -12.73 9.92
C PRO A 39 5.64 -12.32 9.99
N LYS A 40 4.76 -13.15 9.43
CA LYS A 40 3.31 -12.92 9.47
C LYS A 40 2.79 -12.81 10.91
N GLY A 41 3.34 -13.59 11.83
CA GLY A 41 2.99 -13.56 13.23
C GLY A 41 1.78 -14.43 13.58
N GLN A 42 1.12 -14.11 14.70
CA GLN A 42 -0.03 -14.86 15.22
C GLN A 42 -1.34 -14.20 14.77
N LYS A 43 -2.36 -15.03 14.48
CA LYS A 43 -3.69 -14.53 14.15
C LYS A 43 -4.26 -13.70 15.30
N GLY A 44 -4.72 -12.51 14.98
CA GLY A 44 -5.43 -11.64 15.90
C GLY A 44 -6.81 -12.21 16.27
N PRO A 45 -7.35 -11.85 17.45
CA PRO A 45 -8.68 -12.31 17.86
C PRO A 45 -9.79 -11.81 16.93
N ASP A 46 -10.71 -12.69 16.52
CA ASP A 46 -11.82 -12.37 15.62
C ASP A 46 -12.76 -11.27 16.19
N LYS A 47 -12.77 -11.08 17.52
CA LYS A 47 -13.53 -9.98 18.13
C LYS A 47 -13.00 -8.58 17.84
N PHE A 48 -11.80 -8.44 17.29
CA PHE A 48 -11.16 -7.16 16.97
C PHE A 48 -10.93 -6.95 15.47
N PHE A 49 -11.12 -8.01 14.68
CA PHE A 49 -10.84 -7.98 13.24
C PHE A 49 -11.95 -8.69 12.47
N THR A 50 -12.34 -8.12 11.34
CA THR A 50 -13.09 -8.81 10.31
C THR A 50 -12.08 -9.42 9.33
N GLY A 51 -12.23 -10.71 9.00
CA GLY A 51 -11.25 -11.44 8.18
C GLY A 51 -9.99 -11.83 8.96
N ASN A 52 -8.93 -12.16 8.25
CA ASN A 52 -7.71 -12.66 8.87
C ASN A 52 -6.64 -11.56 8.95
N ALA A 53 -6.33 -11.13 10.16
CA ALA A 53 -5.24 -10.24 10.49
C ALA A 53 -4.24 -10.97 11.40
N TYR A 54 -2.95 -10.72 11.20
CA TYR A 54 -1.88 -11.38 11.95
C TYR A 54 -0.95 -10.32 12.53
N ASN A 55 -0.50 -10.54 13.77
CA ASN A 55 0.34 -9.58 14.47
C ASN A 55 1.69 -10.20 14.84
N TYR A 56 2.75 -9.49 14.60
CA TYR A 56 4.10 -9.82 15.04
C TYR A 56 4.69 -8.63 15.80
N ARG A 57 4.93 -8.80 17.10
CA ARG A 57 5.52 -7.75 17.93
C ARG A 57 7.01 -7.65 17.69
N LEU A 58 7.48 -6.45 17.31
CA LEU A 58 8.90 -6.17 17.04
C LEU A 58 9.62 -5.64 18.27
N VAL A 59 9.01 -4.67 18.96
CA VAL A 59 9.55 -4.11 20.19
C VAL A 59 8.52 -4.32 21.29
N PRO A 60 8.82 -5.12 22.32
CA PRO A 60 7.95 -5.23 23.48
C PRO A 60 7.99 -3.96 24.31
N ILE A 61 6.91 -3.72 25.05
CA ILE A 61 6.86 -2.65 26.05
C ILE A 61 7.58 -3.14 27.30
N ASP A 62 8.47 -2.32 27.81
CA ASP A 62 9.13 -2.53 29.11
C ASP A 62 9.38 -1.20 29.82
N SER A 63 10.14 -1.20 30.92
CA SER A 63 10.47 0.03 31.66
C SER A 63 11.40 0.98 30.90
N THR A 64 12.06 0.52 29.84
CA THR A 64 12.97 1.31 29.01
C THR A 64 12.25 1.86 27.78
N TYR A 65 11.44 1.02 27.12
CA TYR A 65 10.73 1.36 25.88
C TYR A 65 9.22 1.42 26.13
N THR A 66 8.70 2.63 26.25
CA THR A 66 7.26 2.88 26.36
C THR A 66 6.58 3.00 24.99
N THR A 67 7.30 2.69 23.92
CA THR A 67 6.79 2.69 22.55
C THR A 67 6.61 1.27 22.07
N LEU A 68 5.35 0.88 21.80
CA LEU A 68 5.04 -0.39 21.19
C LEU A 68 5.25 -0.33 19.69
N VAL A 69 6.00 -1.27 19.14
CA VAL A 69 6.19 -1.43 17.69
C VAL A 69 5.89 -2.85 17.29
N GLY A 70 5.11 -3.01 16.25
CA GLY A 70 4.84 -4.32 15.67
C GLY A 70 4.46 -4.24 14.20
N ASN A 71 4.36 -5.40 13.57
CA ASN A 71 3.88 -5.57 12.21
C ASN A 71 2.50 -6.21 12.22
N VAL A 72 1.57 -5.68 11.43
CA VAL A 72 0.30 -6.34 11.13
C VAL A 72 0.26 -6.70 9.66
N TYR A 73 -0.08 -7.95 9.40
CA TYR A 73 -0.40 -8.45 8.08
C TYR A 73 -1.91 -8.68 8.00
N PHE A 74 -2.57 -8.06 7.02
CA PHE A 74 -3.98 -8.27 6.71
C PHE A 74 -4.10 -9.04 5.40
N GLU A 75 -4.86 -10.14 5.40
CA GLU A 75 -5.28 -10.79 4.16
C GLU A 75 -6.26 -9.89 3.39
N PRO A 76 -6.45 -10.09 2.06
CA PRO A 76 -7.40 -9.31 1.28
C PRO A 76 -8.77 -9.21 1.96
N GLY A 77 -9.32 -8.02 2.06
CA GLY A 77 -10.60 -7.73 2.71
C GLY A 77 -10.59 -7.70 4.24
N ALA A 78 -9.50 -8.11 4.88
CA ALA A 78 -9.39 -8.07 6.34
C ALA A 78 -9.17 -6.65 6.85
N ARG A 79 -9.80 -6.33 7.99
CA ARG A 79 -9.76 -5.00 8.59
C ARG A 79 -9.91 -5.03 10.10
N SER A 80 -9.39 -4.01 10.77
CA SER A 80 -9.63 -3.80 12.20
C SER A 80 -11.06 -3.33 12.46
N ASN A 81 -11.55 -3.53 13.66
CA ASN A 81 -12.67 -2.76 14.15
C ASN A 81 -12.33 -1.27 14.23
N TRP A 82 -13.33 -0.41 14.40
CA TRP A 82 -13.13 0.94 14.88
C TRP A 82 -12.37 0.92 16.20
N HIS A 83 -11.44 1.84 16.39
CA HIS A 83 -10.65 1.94 17.61
C HIS A 83 -10.02 3.31 17.79
N THR A 84 -9.48 3.57 19.00
CA THR A 84 -8.67 4.76 19.29
C THR A 84 -7.40 4.35 20.02
N HIS A 85 -6.41 5.23 19.95
CA HIS A 85 -5.18 5.12 20.74
C HIS A 85 -5.04 6.34 21.64
N PRO A 86 -4.90 6.17 22.99
CA PRO A 86 -4.80 7.30 23.93
C PRO A 86 -3.65 8.26 23.60
N ALA A 87 -2.53 7.77 23.08
CA ALA A 87 -1.38 8.57 22.69
C ALA A 87 -1.19 8.73 21.17
N GLY A 88 -2.19 8.31 20.39
CA GLY A 88 -2.10 8.26 18.92
C GLY A 88 -1.37 7.03 18.40
N GLN A 89 -1.33 6.92 17.08
CA GLN A 89 -0.68 5.83 16.36
C GLN A 89 -0.02 6.35 15.09
N ILE A 90 1.11 5.73 14.72
CA ILE A 90 1.75 5.93 13.42
C ILE A 90 1.72 4.58 12.68
N LEU A 91 1.32 4.59 11.42
CA LEU A 91 1.37 3.44 10.51
C LEU A 91 2.38 3.73 9.41
N ILE A 92 3.25 2.77 9.14
CA ILE A 92 4.19 2.81 8.01
C ILE A 92 3.87 1.61 7.12
N ILE A 93 3.45 1.87 5.90
CA ILE A 93 3.06 0.81 4.98
C ILE A 93 4.29 0.19 4.35
N THR A 94 4.53 -1.07 4.64
CA THR A 94 5.73 -1.80 4.19
C THR A 94 5.47 -2.61 2.92
N ASP A 95 4.22 -3.03 2.68
CA ASP A 95 3.83 -3.70 1.44
C ASP A 95 2.31 -3.73 1.25
N GLY A 96 1.87 -4.01 0.02
CA GLY A 96 0.46 -4.18 -0.34
C GLY A 96 -0.30 -2.89 -0.53
N VAL A 97 -1.64 -3.00 -0.47
CA VAL A 97 -2.59 -1.90 -0.60
C VAL A 97 -3.67 -2.03 0.47
N GLY A 98 -3.98 -0.94 1.13
CA GLY A 98 -5.00 -0.95 2.16
C GLY A 98 -5.76 0.36 2.27
N TYR A 99 -6.62 0.40 3.25
CA TYR A 99 -7.54 1.48 3.53
C TYR A 99 -7.38 1.96 4.97
N HIS A 100 -7.49 3.25 5.14
CA HIS A 100 -7.57 3.92 6.44
C HIS A 100 -8.71 4.92 6.42
N GLN A 101 -9.43 5.04 7.51
CA GLN A 101 -10.48 6.06 7.64
C GLN A 101 -10.51 6.59 9.06
N ILE A 102 -10.50 7.89 9.20
CA ILE A 102 -10.92 8.60 10.41
C ILE A 102 -12.43 8.78 10.35
N GLU A 103 -13.11 8.62 11.50
CA GLU A 103 -14.56 8.81 11.57
C GLU A 103 -15.00 10.14 11.00
N GLY A 104 -16.04 10.11 10.15
CA GLY A 104 -16.56 11.28 9.45
C GLY A 104 -15.74 11.75 8.24
N GLY A 105 -14.58 11.13 7.98
CA GLY A 105 -13.74 11.42 6.82
C GLY A 105 -13.91 10.40 5.69
N SER A 106 -13.31 10.69 4.53
CA SER A 106 -13.23 9.77 3.40
C SER A 106 -12.24 8.63 3.67
N ILE A 107 -12.43 7.49 3.00
CA ILE A 107 -11.45 6.40 2.99
C ILE A 107 -10.20 6.86 2.26
N GLN A 108 -9.06 6.77 2.93
CA GLN A 108 -7.73 7.01 2.37
C GLN A 108 -7.14 5.68 1.89
N ILE A 109 -6.69 5.64 0.64
CA ILE A 109 -5.94 4.49 0.12
C ILE A 109 -4.50 4.60 0.63
N MET A 110 -4.00 3.50 1.19
CA MET A 110 -2.62 3.35 1.66
C MET A 110 -1.84 2.44 0.73
N LYS A 111 -0.62 2.82 0.40
CA LYS A 111 0.30 2.06 -0.44
C LYS A 111 1.68 1.98 0.20
N LYS A 112 2.49 1.04 -0.23
CA LYS A 112 3.89 0.89 0.21
C LYS A 112 4.64 2.22 0.19
N GLY A 113 5.26 2.57 1.33
CA GLY A 113 5.98 3.82 1.54
C GLY A 113 5.16 4.92 2.20
N ASP A 114 3.83 4.79 2.27
CA ASP A 114 2.99 5.78 2.94
C ASP A 114 3.18 5.74 4.46
N VAL A 115 3.03 6.91 5.06
CA VAL A 115 3.02 7.09 6.52
C VAL A 115 1.71 7.76 6.91
N ILE A 116 0.95 7.11 7.79
CA ILE A 116 -0.32 7.60 8.31
C ILE A 116 -0.15 7.93 9.79
N THR A 117 -0.64 9.09 10.19
CA THR A 117 -0.67 9.49 11.60
C THR A 117 -2.10 9.58 12.10
N CYS A 118 -2.41 8.82 13.14
CA CYS A 118 -3.69 8.84 13.84
C CYS A 118 -3.51 9.65 15.12
N PRO A 119 -4.12 10.84 15.25
CA PRO A 119 -3.99 11.65 16.46
C PRO A 119 -4.55 10.96 17.72
N PRO A 120 -4.12 11.37 18.93
CA PRO A 120 -4.63 10.82 20.18
C PRO A 120 -6.15 10.85 20.26
N ASN A 121 -6.75 9.71 20.66
CA ASN A 121 -8.18 9.54 20.88
C ASN A 121 -9.07 9.74 19.64
N VAL A 122 -8.49 9.87 18.45
CA VAL A 122 -9.26 9.94 17.21
C VAL A 122 -9.69 8.54 16.79
N ARG A 123 -10.97 8.39 16.55
CA ARG A 123 -11.58 7.12 16.12
C ARG A 123 -11.26 6.87 14.64
N HIS A 124 -10.71 5.68 14.37
CA HIS A 124 -10.29 5.28 13.04
C HIS A 124 -10.31 3.75 12.89
N TRP A 125 -10.17 3.29 11.69
CA TRP A 125 -9.90 1.90 11.34
C TRP A 125 -8.91 1.82 10.18
N HIS A 126 -8.28 0.66 10.00
CA HIS A 126 -7.41 0.36 8.86
C HIS A 126 -7.46 -1.14 8.53
N GLY A 127 -7.08 -1.47 7.30
CA GLY A 127 -7.09 -2.85 6.81
C GLY A 127 -6.65 -2.96 5.37
N ALA A 128 -6.64 -4.19 4.84
CA ALA A 128 -6.31 -4.48 3.46
C ALA A 128 -7.41 -4.00 2.49
N SER A 129 -7.07 -3.80 1.21
CA SER A 129 -8.06 -3.64 0.15
C SER A 129 -8.78 -4.97 -0.12
N PRO A 130 -9.90 -4.98 -0.87
CA PRO A 130 -10.63 -6.22 -1.14
C PRO A 130 -9.84 -7.29 -1.89
N ASP A 131 -8.88 -6.88 -2.70
CA ASP A 131 -8.15 -7.69 -3.66
C ASP A 131 -6.64 -7.83 -3.39
N ARG A 132 -6.10 -7.05 -2.45
CA ARG A 132 -4.67 -7.04 -2.10
C ARG A 132 -4.48 -7.12 -0.60
N GLU A 133 -3.48 -7.87 -0.16
CA GLU A 133 -3.00 -7.85 1.22
C GLU A 133 -2.40 -6.48 1.58
N LEU A 134 -2.26 -6.27 2.88
CA LEU A 134 -1.58 -5.11 3.45
C LEU A 134 -0.61 -5.54 4.52
N GLN A 135 0.60 -5.01 4.47
CA GLN A 135 1.55 -5.07 5.58
C GLN A 135 1.88 -3.67 6.07
N GLN A 136 1.84 -3.49 7.36
CA GLN A 136 2.13 -2.22 7.99
C GLN A 136 2.84 -2.40 9.33
N LEU A 137 3.81 -1.53 9.59
CA LEU A 137 4.27 -1.30 10.94
C LEU A 137 3.25 -0.43 11.65
N TYR A 138 2.97 -0.76 12.92
CA TYR A 138 2.30 0.15 13.82
C TYR A 138 3.25 0.58 14.92
N ILE A 139 3.18 1.86 15.29
CA ILE A 139 3.95 2.47 16.35
C ILE A 139 2.95 3.18 17.26
N VAL A 140 2.89 2.73 18.53
CA VAL A 140 2.06 3.36 19.57
C VAL A 140 3.00 3.96 20.61
N PRO A 141 3.18 5.28 20.60
CA PRO A 141 4.04 5.97 21.57
C PRO A 141 3.35 6.05 22.92
N ASN A 142 4.13 6.33 23.97
CA ASN A 142 3.64 6.58 25.33
C ASN A 142 2.59 5.55 25.79
N SER A 143 2.90 4.27 25.64
CA SER A 143 1.99 3.16 25.90
C SER A 143 1.53 3.06 27.35
N GLU A 144 2.19 3.76 28.27
CA GLU A 144 1.78 3.96 29.67
C GLU A 144 0.43 4.69 29.80
N LYS A 145 0.03 5.46 28.76
CA LYS A 145 -1.31 6.09 28.67
C LYS A 145 -2.40 5.14 28.21
N GLY A 146 -2.04 3.92 27.87
CA GLY A 146 -2.91 2.92 27.23
C GLY A 146 -2.54 2.65 25.79
N ILE A 147 -2.84 1.45 25.30
CA ILE A 147 -2.45 1.03 23.95
C ILE A 147 -3.58 1.29 22.95
N VAL A 148 -4.76 0.71 23.20
CA VAL A 148 -5.89 0.74 22.27
C VAL A 148 -7.21 0.56 22.99
N ASN A 149 -8.21 1.32 22.58
CA ASN A 149 -9.60 1.15 22.98
C ASN A 149 -10.38 0.63 21.76
N TRP A 150 -10.72 -0.66 21.79
CA TRP A 150 -11.48 -1.32 20.74
C TRP A 150 -12.96 -0.97 20.80
N MET A 151 -13.57 -0.82 19.65
CA MET A 151 -14.97 -0.47 19.45
C MET A 151 -15.65 -1.50 18.52
N GLU A 152 -16.79 -1.15 17.96
CA GLU A 152 -17.58 -2.02 17.08
C GLU A 152 -16.88 -2.32 15.74
N PRO A 153 -17.26 -3.42 15.08
CA PRO A 153 -16.77 -3.76 13.75
C PRO A 153 -17.10 -2.69 12.72
N VAL A 154 -16.20 -2.51 11.76
CA VAL A 154 -16.48 -1.78 10.50
C VAL A 154 -17.41 -2.63 9.64
N THR A 155 -18.58 -2.13 9.30
CA THR A 155 -19.53 -2.86 8.46
C THR A 155 -19.02 -2.98 7.01
N ASP A 156 -19.56 -3.94 6.26
CA ASP A 156 -19.23 -4.09 4.84
C ASP A 156 -19.64 -2.85 4.02
N GLU A 157 -20.72 -2.19 4.43
CA GLU A 157 -21.16 -0.94 3.81
C GLU A 157 -20.15 0.18 4.05
N GLN A 158 -19.71 0.38 5.30
CA GLN A 158 -18.66 1.36 5.62
C GLN A 158 -17.36 1.09 4.88
N TYR A 159 -16.93 -0.19 4.85
CA TYR A 159 -15.70 -0.60 4.20
C TYR A 159 -15.71 -0.36 2.67
N LYS A 160 -16.86 -0.48 2.02
CA LYS A 160 -17.01 -0.30 0.56
C LYS A 160 -17.37 1.14 0.17
N ASN A 161 -17.63 2.02 1.15
CA ASN A 161 -18.10 3.38 0.89
C ASN A 161 -16.95 4.32 0.54
N PHE A 162 -16.43 4.20 -0.68
CA PHE A 162 -15.58 5.22 -1.27
C PHE A 162 -16.46 6.41 -1.68
N GLN A 163 -16.48 7.47 -0.89
CA GLN A 163 -17.05 8.72 -1.37
C GLN A 163 -16.16 9.24 -2.50
N SER A 164 -16.69 9.16 -3.73
CA SER A 164 -16.13 9.78 -4.94
C SER A 164 -16.23 11.29 -4.89
#